data_b3cad98fb740de66103a4e0e41c585e6
#
_entry.id   b3cad98fb740de66103a4e0e41c585e6
#
_cell.length_a   1.000
_cell.length_b   1.000
_cell.length_c   1.000
_cell.angle_alpha   90.00
_cell.angle_beta   90.00
_cell.angle_gamma   90.00
#
_symmetry.space_group_name_H-M   'P 1'
#
loop_
_entity.id
_entity.type
_entity.pdbx_description
1 polymer ?
#
loop_
_entity_poly.entity_id
_entity_poly.type
_entity_poly.pdbx_seq_one_letter_code
_entity_poly.pdbx_strand_id
1 'polypeptide(L)'
;TLVAKHYSFQHTLSNNKRVDCLLTFGTTNENICIDSKFVWDNYEKYFKETDEDKKTQYLKEFEKDLNNHIKAISEKYIVTGETAQLAIMFIGSEGVFRAIEDISQDFIKEARKKNVIIASPNTLWAFLRTYKLLIQNREMYEQTHVIQKEVSALDEDIVRLAKRITDADTKHSQISELFRQSRTSVEKIQKHSSKILNLDLDQKKTDVIKEVMSSE
;
A
#
# COMPACT_ATOMS: atom_id res chain seq x y z
N THR A 1 -12.35 11.47 12.41
CA THR A 1 -12.56 12.36 11.26
C THR A 1 -11.84 11.77 10.06
N LEU A 2 -12.42 11.80 8.85
CA LEU A 2 -11.76 11.46 7.59
C LEU A 2 -10.71 12.52 7.27
N VAL A 3 -9.61 12.10 6.64
CA VAL A 3 -8.57 13.03 6.16
C VAL A 3 -9.08 13.70 4.86
N ALA A 4 -8.75 14.97 4.66
CA ALA A 4 -9.25 15.78 3.53
C ALA A 4 -9.00 15.16 2.14
N LYS A 5 -7.97 14.33 1.98
CA LYS A 5 -7.68 13.61 0.73
C LYS A 5 -8.73 12.55 0.33
N HIS A 6 -9.60 12.14 1.26
CA HIS A 6 -10.58 11.07 1.06
C HIS A 6 -12.00 11.55 0.83
N TYR A 7 -12.20 12.85 0.73
CA TYR A 7 -13.50 13.42 0.35
C TYR A 7 -13.34 14.80 -0.28
N SER A 8 -14.29 15.16 -1.11
CA SER A 8 -14.42 16.51 -1.65
C SER A 8 -15.88 16.94 -1.65
N PHE A 9 -16.14 18.18 -1.20
CA PHE A 9 -17.46 18.78 -1.30
C PHE A 9 -17.69 19.45 -2.64
N GLN A 10 -18.94 19.46 -3.09
CA GLN A 10 -19.38 20.15 -4.29
C GLN A 10 -18.55 19.78 -5.53
N HIS A 11 -18.26 18.48 -5.66
CA HIS A 11 -17.45 17.93 -6.74
C HIS A 11 -18.25 17.86 -8.04
N THR A 12 -17.60 18.21 -9.17
CA THR A 12 -18.20 18.11 -10.52
C THR A 12 -17.67 16.86 -11.20
N LEU A 13 -18.58 15.94 -11.56
CA LEU A 13 -18.28 14.71 -12.27
C LEU A 13 -18.05 14.95 -13.76
N SER A 14 -17.51 13.97 -14.47
CA SER A 14 -17.25 14.02 -15.92
C SER A 14 -18.49 14.29 -16.78
N ASN A 15 -19.66 13.92 -16.28
CA ASN A 15 -20.95 14.21 -16.93
C ASN A 15 -21.48 15.64 -16.63
N ASN A 16 -20.66 16.54 -16.09
CA ASN A 16 -21.00 17.91 -15.66
C ASN A 16 -22.08 17.98 -14.57
N LYS A 17 -22.30 16.91 -13.82
CA LYS A 17 -23.21 16.95 -12.67
C LYS A 17 -22.39 17.19 -11.39
N ARG A 18 -22.90 18.08 -10.55
CA ARG A 18 -22.28 18.46 -9.30
C ARG A 18 -22.91 17.68 -8.15
N VAL A 19 -22.09 16.95 -7.39
CA VAL A 19 -22.51 16.20 -6.21
C VAL A 19 -22.12 16.94 -4.94
N ASP A 20 -22.91 16.82 -3.87
CA ASP A 20 -22.64 17.51 -2.61
C ASP A 20 -21.36 17.02 -1.93
N CYS A 21 -21.14 15.73 -1.92
CA CYS A 21 -19.91 15.14 -1.39
C CYS A 21 -19.52 13.91 -2.21
N LEU A 22 -18.24 13.83 -2.59
CA LEU A 22 -17.61 12.65 -3.19
C LEU A 22 -16.64 12.05 -2.17
N LEU A 23 -16.82 10.78 -1.84
CA LEU A 23 -15.84 10.01 -1.08
C LEU A 23 -14.88 9.33 -2.05
N THR A 24 -13.57 9.47 -1.82
CA THR A 24 -12.50 8.93 -2.68
C THR A 24 -11.76 7.80 -1.99
N PHE A 25 -11.78 6.61 -2.60
CA PHE A 25 -11.19 5.38 -2.04
C PHE A 25 -9.82 5.00 -2.63
N GLY A 26 -9.28 5.82 -3.51
CA GLY A 26 -7.96 5.63 -4.14
C GLY A 26 -8.02 5.16 -5.59
N THR A 27 -9.09 4.47 -6.03
CA THR A 27 -9.38 4.21 -7.45
C THR A 27 -10.67 4.90 -7.87
N THR A 28 -10.76 5.36 -9.11
CA THR A 28 -11.93 6.09 -9.61
C THR A 28 -13.23 5.30 -9.48
N ASN A 29 -13.22 4.01 -9.80
CA ASN A 29 -14.41 3.16 -9.76
C ASN A 29 -14.94 2.84 -8.33
N GLU A 30 -14.27 3.29 -7.30
CA GLU A 30 -14.65 3.09 -5.90
C GLU A 30 -15.15 4.37 -5.23
N ASN A 31 -15.16 5.48 -5.97
CA ASN A 31 -15.63 6.76 -5.45
C ASN A 31 -17.14 6.74 -5.23
N ILE A 32 -17.59 7.16 -4.05
CA ILE A 32 -19.00 7.12 -3.68
C ILE A 32 -19.56 8.53 -3.61
N CYS A 33 -20.61 8.79 -4.36
CA CYS A 33 -21.35 10.04 -4.34
C CYS A 33 -22.37 10.07 -3.20
N ILE A 34 -22.38 11.15 -2.45
CA ILE A 34 -23.39 11.44 -1.41
C ILE A 34 -24.10 12.71 -1.82
N ASP A 35 -25.40 12.64 -1.95
CA ASP A 35 -26.26 13.78 -2.28
C ASP A 35 -27.26 13.98 -1.16
N SER A 36 -27.30 15.20 -0.63
CA SER A 36 -28.19 15.58 0.47
C SER A 36 -29.53 16.04 -0.08
N LYS A 37 -30.59 15.41 0.38
CA LYS A 37 -31.95 15.75 -0.01
C LYS A 37 -32.77 16.20 1.21
N PHE A 38 -33.32 17.38 1.10
CA PHE A 38 -34.24 17.91 2.08
C PHE A 38 -35.68 17.72 1.59
N VAL A 39 -36.30 16.64 2.04
CA VAL A 39 -37.65 16.22 1.61
C VAL A 39 -38.71 16.62 2.68
N TRP A 40 -38.56 17.83 3.25
CA TRP A 40 -39.34 18.28 4.38
C TRP A 40 -40.73 18.75 4.02
N ASP A 41 -40.90 19.47 2.91
CA ASP A 41 -42.14 20.20 2.62
C ASP A 41 -43.39 19.31 2.53
N ASN A 42 -43.30 18.24 1.75
CA ASN A 42 -44.41 17.28 1.59
C ASN A 42 -44.56 16.36 2.79
N TYR A 43 -43.46 16.07 3.50
CA TYR A 43 -43.50 15.37 4.77
C TYR A 43 -44.23 16.20 5.85
N GLU A 44 -43.93 17.49 5.97
CA GLU A 44 -44.57 18.40 6.94
C GLU A 44 -46.06 18.53 6.69
N LYS A 45 -46.48 18.67 5.41
CA LYS A 45 -47.91 18.70 5.03
C LYS A 45 -48.62 17.41 5.43
N TYR A 46 -48.04 16.26 5.12
CA TYR A 46 -48.56 14.96 5.52
C TYR A 46 -48.70 14.82 7.04
N PHE A 47 -47.67 15.25 7.79
CA PHE A 47 -47.65 15.10 9.23
C PHE A 47 -48.63 16.02 9.95
N LYS A 48 -48.89 17.23 9.45
CA LYS A 48 -49.80 18.23 10.06
C LYS A 48 -51.23 18.04 9.62
N GLU A 49 -51.51 17.29 8.57
CA GLU A 49 -52.85 17.11 8.04
C GLU A 49 -53.67 16.17 8.93
N THR A 50 -54.92 16.59 9.21
CA THR A 50 -55.89 15.81 9.98
C THR A 50 -57.00 15.18 9.14
N ASP A 51 -57.18 15.68 7.92
CA ASP A 51 -58.14 15.16 6.97
C ASP A 51 -57.51 13.95 6.27
N GLU A 52 -58.09 12.77 6.39
CA GLU A 52 -57.56 11.51 5.90
C GLU A 52 -57.42 11.46 4.36
N ASP A 53 -58.32 12.11 3.62
CA ASP A 53 -58.28 12.15 2.16
C ASP A 53 -57.08 13.01 1.69
N LYS A 54 -56.90 14.19 2.30
CA LYS A 54 -55.75 15.05 2.00
C LYS A 54 -54.46 14.45 2.47
N LYS A 55 -54.44 13.78 3.60
CA LYS A 55 -53.27 13.07 4.13
C LYS A 55 -52.83 12.00 3.17
N THR A 56 -53.76 11.21 2.62
CA THR A 56 -53.50 10.20 1.59
C THR A 56 -52.91 10.84 0.30
N GLN A 57 -53.42 12.01 -0.07
CA GLN A 57 -52.89 12.74 -1.22
C GLN A 57 -51.45 13.21 -0.97
N TYR A 58 -51.17 13.86 0.18
CA TYR A 58 -49.79 14.30 0.51
C TYR A 58 -48.82 13.15 0.63
N LEU A 59 -49.27 11.98 1.10
CA LEU A 59 -48.46 10.78 1.13
C LEU A 59 -48.02 10.34 -0.29
N LYS A 60 -48.97 10.30 -1.25
CA LYS A 60 -48.66 9.95 -2.63
C LYS A 60 -47.70 10.96 -3.31
N GLU A 61 -47.87 12.24 -3.01
CA GLU A 61 -46.97 13.29 -3.50
C GLU A 61 -45.57 13.12 -2.90
N PHE A 62 -45.47 12.85 -1.61
CA PHE A 62 -44.21 12.57 -0.93
C PHE A 62 -43.49 11.34 -1.50
N GLU A 63 -44.20 10.23 -1.69
CA GLU A 63 -43.62 9.01 -2.32
C GLU A 63 -43.13 9.27 -3.76
N LYS A 64 -43.88 10.06 -4.52
CA LYS A 64 -43.50 10.47 -5.88
C LYS A 64 -42.21 11.29 -5.88
N ASP A 65 -42.08 12.25 -4.98
CA ASP A 65 -40.89 13.08 -4.86
C ASP A 65 -39.66 12.27 -4.46
N LEU A 66 -39.82 11.36 -3.49
CA LEU A 66 -38.76 10.45 -3.08
C LEU A 66 -38.29 9.58 -4.25
N ASN A 67 -39.21 9.02 -5.03
CA ASN A 67 -38.88 8.20 -6.20
C ASN A 67 -38.14 9.02 -7.29
N ASN A 68 -38.55 10.26 -7.49
CA ASN A 68 -37.89 11.19 -8.42
C ASN A 68 -36.44 11.49 -7.96
N HIS A 69 -36.22 11.68 -6.65
CA HIS A 69 -34.89 11.89 -6.09
C HIS A 69 -33.99 10.66 -6.28
N ILE A 70 -34.48 9.47 -5.98
CA ILE A 70 -33.73 8.21 -6.21
C ILE A 70 -33.33 8.07 -7.67
N LYS A 71 -34.29 8.26 -8.58
CA LYS A 71 -34.02 8.18 -10.01
C LYS A 71 -32.96 9.19 -10.42
N ALA A 72 -33.12 10.44 -10.00
CA ALA A 72 -32.16 11.50 -10.31
C ALA A 72 -30.74 11.21 -9.78
N ILE A 73 -30.62 10.68 -8.56
CA ILE A 73 -29.34 10.32 -7.94
C ILE A 73 -28.68 9.18 -8.71
N SER A 74 -29.42 8.12 -9.00
CA SER A 74 -28.92 6.98 -9.77
C SER A 74 -28.40 7.40 -11.16
N GLU A 75 -29.17 8.19 -11.90
CA GLU A 75 -28.81 8.61 -13.25
C GLU A 75 -27.67 9.64 -13.29
N LYS A 76 -27.54 10.49 -12.26
CA LYS A 76 -26.55 11.58 -12.25
C LYS A 76 -25.21 11.19 -11.66
N TYR A 77 -25.20 10.30 -10.64
CA TYR A 77 -24.06 10.10 -9.77
C TYR A 77 -23.48 8.68 -9.81
N ILE A 78 -24.10 7.75 -10.52
CA ILE A 78 -23.52 6.45 -10.83
C ILE A 78 -22.96 6.52 -12.25
N VAL A 79 -21.66 6.86 -12.35
CA VAL A 79 -20.96 7.08 -13.63
C VAL A 79 -19.93 5.99 -13.84
N THR A 80 -20.11 5.17 -14.88
CA THR A 80 -19.20 4.08 -15.21
C THR A 80 -17.79 4.59 -15.45
N GLY A 81 -16.80 4.01 -14.76
CA GLY A 81 -15.40 4.39 -14.87
C GLY A 81 -14.97 5.54 -13.95
N GLU A 82 -15.90 6.21 -13.25
CA GLU A 82 -15.59 7.33 -12.37
C GLU A 82 -16.10 7.12 -10.94
N THR A 83 -17.28 6.50 -10.77
CA THR A 83 -17.86 6.26 -9.46
C THR A 83 -18.14 4.77 -9.23
N ALA A 84 -18.34 4.39 -7.98
CA ALA A 84 -18.85 3.08 -7.61
C ALA A 84 -20.26 2.86 -8.21
N GLN A 85 -20.64 1.58 -8.35
CA GLN A 85 -21.99 1.18 -8.78
C GLN A 85 -23.02 1.41 -7.67
N LEU A 86 -22.85 2.52 -6.94
CA LEU A 86 -23.72 2.86 -5.82
C LEU A 86 -23.58 4.37 -5.50
N ALA A 87 -24.68 5.01 -5.08
CA ALA A 87 -24.70 6.36 -4.54
C ALA A 87 -25.51 6.42 -3.25
N ILE A 88 -25.29 7.45 -2.42
CA ILE A 88 -25.97 7.65 -1.14
C ILE A 88 -26.89 8.86 -1.24
N MET A 89 -28.17 8.66 -0.93
CA MET A 89 -29.15 9.70 -0.68
C MET A 89 -29.16 10.00 0.80
N PHE A 90 -28.66 11.15 1.21
CA PHE A 90 -28.62 11.55 2.62
C PHE A 90 -29.86 12.33 3.01
N ILE A 91 -30.56 11.86 4.04
CA ILE A 91 -31.70 12.51 4.66
C ILE A 91 -31.22 13.13 5.98
N GLY A 92 -31.20 14.47 6.06
CA GLY A 92 -30.62 15.21 7.20
C GLY A 92 -31.40 15.11 8.52
N SER A 93 -32.49 14.32 8.58
CA SER A 93 -33.35 14.14 9.75
C SER A 93 -33.66 12.69 10.01
N GLU A 94 -33.38 12.21 11.23
CA GLU A 94 -33.77 10.85 11.69
C GLU A 94 -35.29 10.67 11.70
N GLY A 95 -36.04 11.69 12.05
CA GLY A 95 -37.51 11.64 12.08
C GLY A 95 -38.08 11.40 10.68
N VAL A 96 -37.59 12.14 9.68
CA VAL A 96 -37.98 11.94 8.27
C VAL A 96 -37.58 10.60 7.75
N PHE A 97 -36.36 10.13 8.07
CA PHE A 97 -35.87 8.83 7.68
C PHE A 97 -36.78 7.70 8.22
N ARG A 98 -37.13 7.74 9.51
CA ARG A 98 -38.06 6.77 10.13
C ARG A 98 -39.43 6.81 9.49
N ALA A 99 -39.94 8.00 9.21
CA ALA A 99 -41.24 8.13 8.53
C ALA A 99 -41.20 7.48 7.12
N ILE A 100 -40.10 7.60 6.39
CA ILE A 100 -39.90 6.93 5.12
C ILE A 100 -39.95 5.40 5.30
N GLU A 101 -39.29 4.88 6.34
CA GLU A 101 -39.31 3.44 6.65
C GLU A 101 -40.71 2.92 7.00
N ASP A 102 -41.47 3.69 7.78
CA ASP A 102 -42.81 3.33 8.24
C ASP A 102 -43.85 3.41 7.12
N ILE A 103 -43.72 4.43 6.25
CA ILE A 103 -44.68 4.70 5.19
C ILE A 103 -44.52 3.75 4.01
N SER A 104 -43.28 3.42 3.64
CA SER A 104 -43.04 2.69 2.39
C SER A 104 -41.80 1.80 2.45
N GLN A 105 -41.98 0.56 2.91
CA GLN A 105 -40.95 -0.47 2.77
C GLN A 105 -40.57 -0.73 1.31
N ASP A 106 -41.49 -0.53 0.37
CA ASP A 106 -41.24 -0.72 -1.04
C ASP A 106 -40.33 0.36 -1.63
N PHE A 107 -40.36 1.56 -1.09
CA PHE A 107 -39.47 2.64 -1.46
C PHE A 107 -37.98 2.29 -1.22
N ILE A 108 -37.65 1.73 -0.06
CA ILE A 108 -36.27 1.30 0.24
C ILE A 108 -35.82 0.18 -0.71
N LYS A 109 -36.73 -0.74 -1.08
CA LYS A 109 -36.44 -1.78 -2.06
C LYS A 109 -36.17 -1.19 -3.45
N GLU A 110 -36.98 -0.24 -3.88
CA GLU A 110 -36.81 0.46 -5.17
C GLU A 110 -35.49 1.26 -5.20
N ALA A 111 -35.13 1.94 -4.11
CA ALA A 111 -33.85 2.61 -4.00
C ALA A 111 -32.69 1.63 -4.20
N ARG A 112 -32.72 0.48 -3.53
CA ARG A 112 -31.70 -0.57 -3.66
C ARG A 112 -31.60 -1.14 -5.08
N LYS A 113 -32.73 -1.34 -5.78
CA LYS A 113 -32.75 -1.78 -7.19
C LYS A 113 -32.05 -0.78 -8.11
N LYS A 114 -32.06 0.51 -7.75
CA LYS A 114 -31.38 1.58 -8.48
C LYS A 114 -29.98 1.87 -7.95
N ASN A 115 -29.45 1.00 -7.07
CA ASN A 115 -28.16 1.17 -6.42
C ASN A 115 -28.03 2.49 -5.64
N VAL A 116 -29.13 2.94 -5.03
CA VAL A 116 -29.15 4.10 -4.14
C VAL A 116 -29.40 3.63 -2.71
N ILE A 117 -28.51 3.99 -1.80
CA ILE A 117 -28.65 3.76 -0.37
C ILE A 117 -29.21 5.02 0.26
N ILE A 118 -30.32 4.88 1.00
CA ILE A 118 -30.86 6.00 1.80
C ILE A 118 -30.19 5.97 3.16
N ALA A 119 -29.64 7.09 3.58
CA ALA A 119 -28.91 7.20 4.83
C ALA A 119 -29.44 8.36 5.68
N SER A 120 -29.68 8.08 6.96
CA SER A 120 -29.92 9.08 8.02
C SER A 120 -28.59 9.58 8.60
N PRO A 121 -28.57 10.59 9.48
CA PRO A 121 -27.35 11.02 10.16
C PRO A 121 -26.62 9.88 10.87
N ASN A 122 -27.33 8.98 11.57
CA ASN A 122 -26.72 7.87 12.29
C ASN A 122 -26.20 6.80 11.34
N THR A 123 -26.95 6.42 10.31
CA THR A 123 -26.53 5.42 9.33
C THR A 123 -25.39 5.93 8.47
N LEU A 124 -25.39 7.19 8.08
CA LEU A 124 -24.27 7.82 7.36
C LEU A 124 -23.00 7.85 8.24
N TRP A 125 -23.14 8.19 9.51
CA TRP A 125 -22.01 8.18 10.44
C TRP A 125 -21.39 6.77 10.57
N ALA A 126 -22.23 5.74 10.74
CA ALA A 126 -21.77 4.34 10.81
C ALA A 126 -21.08 3.92 9.51
N PHE A 127 -21.63 4.29 8.35
CA PHE A 127 -21.04 4.06 7.04
C PHE A 127 -19.67 4.74 6.92
N LEU A 128 -19.56 6.01 7.25
CA LEU A 128 -18.30 6.77 7.18
C LEU A 128 -17.23 6.21 8.13
N ARG A 129 -17.62 5.67 9.29
CA ARG A 129 -16.71 4.98 10.19
C ARG A 129 -16.15 3.70 9.57
N THR A 130 -17.02 2.89 8.97
CA THR A 130 -16.59 1.67 8.25
C THR A 130 -15.73 2.01 7.06
N TYR A 131 -16.11 3.02 6.30
CA TYR A 131 -15.34 3.54 5.17
C TYR A 131 -13.92 3.96 5.59
N LYS A 132 -13.79 4.67 6.71
CA LYS A 132 -12.49 5.04 7.28
C LYS A 132 -11.62 3.83 7.60
N LEU A 133 -12.19 2.79 8.22
CA LEU A 133 -11.46 1.56 8.53
C LEU A 133 -10.96 0.85 7.26
N LEU A 134 -11.78 0.82 6.20
CA LEU A 134 -11.39 0.24 4.92
C LEU A 134 -10.21 1.01 4.28
N ILE A 135 -10.24 2.34 4.32
CA ILE A 135 -9.13 3.18 3.85
C ILE A 135 -7.85 2.88 4.64
N GLN A 136 -7.92 2.86 5.97
CA GLN A 136 -6.77 2.59 6.83
C GLN A 136 -6.18 1.20 6.56
N ASN A 137 -7.02 0.18 6.40
CA ASN A 137 -6.56 -1.17 6.05
C ASN A 137 -5.85 -1.17 4.69
N ARG A 138 -6.40 -0.50 3.69
CA ARG A 138 -5.78 -0.41 2.36
C ARG A 138 -4.42 0.27 2.41
N GLU A 139 -4.30 1.42 3.07
CA GLU A 139 -3.02 2.12 3.25
C GLU A 139 -1.99 1.22 3.96
N MET A 140 -2.42 0.44 4.94
CA MET A 140 -1.55 -0.53 5.62
C MET A 140 -1.11 -1.66 4.68
N TYR A 141 -2.00 -2.19 3.84
CA TYR A 141 -1.65 -3.21 2.83
C TYR A 141 -0.63 -2.68 1.81
N GLU A 142 -0.81 -1.46 1.32
CA GLU A 142 0.12 -0.83 0.39
C GLU A 142 1.51 -0.66 1.02
N GLN A 143 1.59 -0.21 2.28
CA GLN A 143 2.85 -0.12 3.02
C GLN A 143 3.49 -1.48 3.25
N THR A 144 2.71 -2.51 3.61
CA THR A 144 3.21 -3.87 3.83
C THR A 144 3.82 -4.44 2.55
N HIS A 145 3.22 -4.19 1.41
CA HIS A 145 3.74 -4.67 0.12
C HIS A 145 5.08 -4.01 -0.25
N VAL A 146 5.23 -2.71 0.03
CA VAL A 146 6.51 -2.00 -0.14
C VAL A 146 7.58 -2.58 0.78
N ILE A 147 7.26 -2.77 2.07
CA ILE A 147 8.18 -3.38 3.05
C ILE A 147 8.61 -4.78 2.61
N GLN A 148 7.69 -5.63 2.17
CA GLN A 148 8.02 -6.98 1.69
C GLN A 148 8.99 -6.95 0.51
N LYS A 149 8.81 -6.02 -0.43
CA LYS A 149 9.71 -5.85 -1.57
C LYS A 149 11.11 -5.44 -1.13
N GLU A 150 11.23 -4.48 -0.21
CA GLU A 150 12.51 -4.04 0.34
C GLU A 150 13.21 -5.16 1.15
N VAL A 151 12.46 -5.93 1.94
CA VAL A 151 12.99 -7.09 2.67
C VAL A 151 13.54 -8.15 1.72
N SER A 152 12.83 -8.44 0.62
CA SER A 152 13.31 -9.40 -0.39
C SER A 152 14.59 -8.91 -1.08
N ALA A 153 14.69 -7.62 -1.38
CA ALA A 153 15.91 -7.05 -1.95
C ALA A 153 17.08 -7.11 -0.97
N LEU A 154 16.83 -6.87 0.32
CA LEU A 154 17.83 -7.00 1.38
C LEU A 154 18.34 -8.45 1.53
N ASP A 155 17.44 -9.42 1.46
CA ASP A 155 17.81 -10.85 1.51
C ASP A 155 18.75 -11.23 0.35
N GLU A 156 18.48 -10.78 -0.86
CA GLU A 156 19.36 -10.96 -2.00
C GLU A 156 20.75 -10.31 -1.80
N ASP A 157 20.79 -9.13 -1.19
CA ASP A 157 22.07 -8.45 -0.87
C ASP A 157 22.86 -9.21 0.19
N ILE A 158 22.21 -9.77 1.19
CA ILE A 158 22.83 -10.62 2.21
C ILE A 158 23.44 -11.87 1.56
N VAL A 159 22.72 -12.55 0.67
CA VAL A 159 23.23 -13.71 -0.05
C VAL A 159 24.45 -13.34 -0.90
N ARG A 160 24.40 -12.20 -1.61
CA ARG A 160 25.56 -11.71 -2.38
C ARG A 160 26.76 -11.40 -1.49
N LEU A 161 26.55 -10.79 -0.34
CA LEU A 161 27.60 -10.49 0.64
C LEU A 161 28.21 -11.76 1.22
N ALA A 162 27.40 -12.73 1.62
CA ALA A 162 27.86 -14.04 2.13
C ALA A 162 28.76 -14.73 1.11
N LYS A 163 28.38 -14.74 -0.17
CA LYS A 163 29.22 -15.30 -1.25
C LYS A 163 30.56 -14.58 -1.36
N ARG A 164 30.57 -13.23 -1.33
CA ARG A 164 31.82 -12.45 -1.40
C ARG A 164 32.75 -12.74 -0.22
N ILE A 165 32.22 -12.94 0.98
CA ILE A 165 33.00 -13.33 2.15
C ILE A 165 33.63 -14.71 1.96
N THR A 166 32.86 -15.69 1.50
CA THR A 166 33.35 -17.04 1.22
C THR A 166 34.44 -17.03 0.15
N ASP A 167 34.27 -16.27 -0.94
CA ASP A 167 35.26 -16.09 -1.98
C ASP A 167 36.55 -15.42 -1.45
N ALA A 168 36.41 -14.43 -0.55
CA ALA A 168 37.56 -13.79 0.09
C ALA A 168 38.32 -14.73 1.03
N ASP A 169 37.66 -15.55 1.82
CA ASP A 169 38.27 -16.59 2.65
C ASP A 169 39.04 -17.63 1.85
N THR A 170 38.44 -18.05 0.73
CA THR A 170 39.11 -18.97 -0.19
C THR A 170 40.42 -18.39 -0.76
N LYS A 171 40.37 -17.14 -1.23
CA LYS A 171 41.54 -16.41 -1.72
C LYS A 171 42.59 -16.18 -0.63
N HIS A 172 42.15 -15.86 0.59
CA HIS A 172 43.07 -15.72 1.72
C HIS A 172 43.81 -17.03 2.02
N SER A 173 43.11 -18.15 1.99
CA SER A 173 43.69 -19.47 2.19
C SER A 173 44.72 -19.80 1.08
N GLN A 174 44.41 -19.48 -0.17
CA GLN A 174 45.34 -19.65 -1.31
C GLN A 174 46.60 -18.79 -1.16
N ILE A 175 46.44 -17.52 -0.74
CA ILE A 175 47.57 -16.63 -0.47
C ILE A 175 48.44 -17.18 0.66
N SER A 176 47.87 -17.66 1.74
CA SER A 176 48.56 -18.25 2.86
C SER A 176 49.41 -19.48 2.43
N GLU A 177 48.86 -20.32 1.56
CA GLU A 177 49.61 -21.47 0.98
C GLU A 177 50.76 -21.03 0.08
N LEU A 178 50.56 -19.99 -0.73
CA LEU A 178 51.65 -19.40 -1.56
C LEU A 178 52.78 -18.83 -0.70
N PHE A 179 52.49 -18.18 0.41
CA PHE A 179 53.50 -17.72 1.39
C PHE A 179 54.25 -18.88 2.00
N ARG A 180 53.58 -19.98 2.37
CA ARG A 180 54.20 -21.18 2.91
C ARG A 180 55.18 -21.79 1.89
N GLN A 181 54.81 -21.92 0.61
CA GLN A 181 55.65 -22.43 -0.47
C GLN A 181 56.85 -21.52 -0.72
N SER A 182 56.67 -20.20 -0.72
CA SER A 182 57.73 -19.22 -0.86
C SER A 182 58.77 -19.34 0.25
N ARG A 183 58.29 -19.49 1.50
CA ARG A 183 59.18 -19.70 2.66
C ARG A 183 60.03 -20.94 2.55
N THR A 184 59.44 -22.07 2.10
CA THR A 184 60.14 -23.32 1.83
C THR A 184 61.23 -23.14 0.72
N SER A 185 60.90 -22.33 -0.30
CA SER A 185 61.85 -22.03 -1.37
C SER A 185 63.05 -21.17 -0.87
N VAL A 186 62.78 -20.18 -0.03
CA VAL A 186 63.84 -19.38 0.61
C VAL A 186 64.73 -20.25 1.49
N GLU A 187 64.20 -21.17 2.28
CA GLU A 187 64.98 -22.10 3.13
C GLU A 187 65.89 -22.99 2.26
N LYS A 188 65.40 -23.50 1.12
CA LYS A 188 66.21 -24.28 0.15
C LYS A 188 67.36 -23.44 -0.44
N ILE A 189 67.07 -22.18 -0.84
CA ILE A 189 68.10 -21.26 -1.38
C ILE A 189 69.15 -20.97 -0.31
N GLN A 190 68.76 -20.69 0.92
CA GLN A 190 69.70 -20.46 2.02
C GLN A 190 70.58 -21.69 2.27
N LYS A 191 70.01 -22.90 2.24
CA LYS A 191 70.75 -24.15 2.40
C LYS A 191 71.77 -24.38 1.24
N HIS A 192 71.37 -24.05 0.02
CA HIS A 192 72.32 -24.15 -1.13
C HIS A 192 73.40 -23.07 -1.03
N SER A 193 73.07 -21.84 -0.68
CA SER A 193 74.07 -20.78 -0.48
C SER A 193 75.08 -21.10 0.60
N SER A 194 74.65 -21.68 1.72
CA SER A 194 75.52 -22.10 2.80
C SER A 194 76.47 -23.21 2.37
N LYS A 195 75.97 -24.17 1.54
CA LYS A 195 76.87 -25.24 0.96
C LYS A 195 77.92 -24.67 0.05
N ILE A 196 77.58 -23.70 -0.80
CA ILE A 196 78.52 -23.05 -1.71
C ILE A 196 79.60 -22.29 -0.92
N LEU A 197 79.24 -21.56 0.06
CA LEU A 197 80.15 -20.82 0.94
C LEU A 197 81.13 -21.75 1.67
N ASN A 198 80.66 -22.93 2.18
CA ASN A 198 81.47 -23.87 2.84
C ASN A 198 82.45 -24.57 1.87
N LEU A 199 82.07 -24.87 0.61
CA LEU A 199 82.92 -25.37 -0.40
C LEU A 199 84.05 -24.41 -0.76
N ASP A 200 83.75 -23.12 -0.89
CA ASP A 200 84.73 -22.07 -1.18
C ASP A 200 85.75 -21.88 -0.07
N LEU A 201 85.34 -22.04 1.21
CA LEU A 201 86.18 -21.99 2.36
C LEU A 201 87.12 -23.22 2.49
N ASP A 202 86.62 -24.42 2.14
CA ASP A 202 87.42 -25.62 2.16
C ASP A 202 88.44 -25.64 1.03
N GLN A 203 88.09 -25.12 -0.19
CA GLN A 203 89.02 -24.89 -1.26
C GLN A 203 90.12 -23.91 -0.87
N LYS A 204 89.78 -22.74 -0.30
CA LYS A 204 90.74 -21.76 0.17
C LYS A 204 91.70 -22.33 1.23
N LYS A 205 91.19 -23.15 2.14
CA LYS A 205 92.00 -23.85 3.16
C LYS A 205 92.96 -24.81 2.52
N THR A 206 92.51 -25.56 1.51
CA THR A 206 93.32 -26.53 0.79
C THR A 206 94.41 -25.87 -0.04
N ASP A 207 94.12 -24.72 -0.65
CA ASP A 207 95.13 -23.97 -1.46
C ASP A 207 96.20 -23.31 -0.55
N VAL A 208 95.81 -22.75 0.64
CA VAL A 208 96.71 -22.21 1.63
C VAL A 208 97.63 -23.29 2.21
N ILE A 209 97.13 -24.54 2.49
CA ILE A 209 97.93 -25.65 2.94
C ILE A 209 98.95 -26.10 1.82
N LYS A 210 98.54 -26.14 0.59
CA LYS A 210 99.42 -26.43 -0.53
C LYS A 210 100.54 -25.39 -0.74
N GLU A 211 100.21 -24.13 -0.56
CA GLU A 211 101.14 -23.00 -0.64
C GLU A 211 102.20 -23.08 0.46
N VAL A 212 101.80 -23.38 1.68
CA VAL A 212 102.65 -23.53 2.85
C VAL A 212 103.55 -24.80 2.68
N MET A 213 103.06 -25.94 2.14
CA MET A 213 103.80 -27.13 1.92
C MET A 213 104.77 -27.06 0.70
N SER A 214 104.60 -26.07 -0.20
CA SER A 214 105.47 -25.83 -1.36
C SER A 214 106.61 -24.84 -1.07
N SER A 215 106.62 -24.24 0.09
CA SER A 215 107.59 -23.23 0.54
C SER A 215 108.64 -23.78 1.55
N GLU A 216 108.65 -25.09 1.83
CA GLU A 216 109.68 -25.81 2.49
C GLU A 216 110.49 -26.64 1.45
#